data_c8cedafa2bd3e0d4cd681be0bd714a6f
#
_entry.id   c8cedafa2bd3e0d4cd681be0bd714a6f
#
_cell.length_a   1.000
_cell.length_b   1.000
_cell.length_c   1.000
_cell.angle_alpha   90.00
_cell.angle_beta   90.00
_cell.angle_gamma   90.00
#
_symmetry.space_group_name_H-M   'P 1'
#
loop_
_entity.id
_entity.type
_entity.pdbx_description
1 polymer ?
#
loop_
_entity_poly.entity_id
_entity_poly.type
_entity_poly.pdbx_seq_one_letter_code
_entity_poly.pdbx_strand_id
1 'polypeptide(L)'
;MSVLPPGLSAHEFTAAVTEFADVVGRDWVLTSDDDLQPYRDSFSTVWDTPEERRASAAVAPTEVAQVQAIVRIANHYKIPLFPISTGKNFGYGGPSPNVTGSVVVDLKRMNRVLEVDDRRHFALVEPGVSYFDLYRHIQERGLKVWIDCPDPGWGSPIGNSLERGIGYTMPHFRDHYGASCGMEVVLANGEVMRTGMGALPGSKTWQEYRYGFGPDPAGLFAQGNFGIVTKMGFRLMPQPEHYLTGLITVPKRQDLVPLVDIVNYLSDSALCGEAVYGSPLAALNARPGFHDLITRKGGPSDAEMDAVAAENALAAWAVELQFYGPEATCRANWAYAQDRILSAIPGAKAQDGESLKLPVPAEQLARSGVPYPTRIKRHATFGVPSLGIWKIVNRNGHVGFFPVIPRSGEAVFEAQRVLGDVNRDYPIPSYFNAITVPLYWHTFAFQMVFAPPITRDDPAHNKLVHAATTRITQVAAEHGWGDYRAAPIYQDMVANAYSFGDHALRRFHETMKDAVDPNGILAPGRGGVWPKRFRKA
;
A
#
# COMPACT_ATOMS: atom_id res chain seq x y z
N MET A 1 9.21 -29.38 13.17
CA MET A 1 9.60 -30.07 11.90
C MET A 1 9.71 -29.00 10.84
N SER A 2 10.85 -28.89 10.19
CA SER A 2 11.02 -27.96 9.06
C SER A 2 10.01 -28.32 7.95
N VAL A 3 9.30 -27.32 7.48
CA VAL A 3 8.35 -27.47 6.37
C VAL A 3 9.15 -27.71 5.08
N LEU A 4 8.77 -28.72 4.28
CA LEU A 4 9.41 -29.00 3.01
C LEU A 4 8.68 -28.34 1.83
N PRO A 5 9.39 -28.00 0.74
CA PRO A 5 8.74 -27.63 -0.51
C PRO A 5 7.81 -28.72 -1.02
N PRO A 6 6.66 -28.36 -1.63
CA PRO A 6 5.71 -29.34 -2.14
C PRO A 6 6.34 -30.32 -3.14
N GLY A 7 6.21 -31.60 -2.87
CA GLY A 7 6.68 -32.67 -3.76
C GLY A 7 8.16 -33.03 -3.65
N LEU A 8 8.92 -32.39 -2.75
CA LEU A 8 10.33 -32.73 -2.51
C LEU A 8 10.49 -33.62 -1.28
N SER A 9 11.44 -34.57 -1.39
CA SER A 9 11.96 -35.29 -0.23
C SER A 9 12.94 -34.41 0.57
N ALA A 10 13.18 -34.77 1.83
CA ALA A 10 14.16 -34.06 2.68
C ALA A 10 15.58 -34.13 2.09
N HIS A 11 15.94 -35.22 1.41
CA HIS A 11 17.25 -35.37 0.78
C HIS A 11 17.41 -34.41 -0.41
N GLU A 12 16.43 -34.35 -1.31
CA GLU A 12 16.44 -33.41 -2.45
C GLU A 12 16.46 -31.95 -1.98
N PHE A 13 15.71 -31.63 -0.94
CA PHE A 13 15.71 -30.28 -0.40
C PHE A 13 17.06 -29.91 0.24
N THR A 14 17.71 -30.85 0.94
CA THR A 14 19.07 -30.64 1.49
C THR A 14 20.08 -30.39 0.37
N ALA A 15 20.00 -31.10 -0.75
CA ALA A 15 20.85 -30.88 -1.91
C ALA A 15 20.63 -29.47 -2.48
N ALA A 16 19.35 -29.06 -2.67
CA ALA A 16 19.02 -27.71 -3.16
C ALA A 16 19.54 -26.61 -2.20
N VAL A 17 19.41 -26.79 -0.88
CA VAL A 17 19.92 -25.87 0.13
C VAL A 17 21.45 -25.71 0.02
N THR A 18 22.16 -26.81 -0.26
CA THR A 18 23.62 -26.78 -0.50
C THR A 18 23.95 -25.96 -1.74
N GLU A 19 23.25 -26.18 -2.86
CA GLU A 19 23.44 -25.39 -4.08
C GLU A 19 23.10 -23.90 -3.87
N PHE A 20 22.07 -23.58 -3.12
CA PHE A 20 21.80 -22.18 -2.73
C PHE A 20 22.95 -21.58 -1.90
N ALA A 21 23.52 -22.36 -0.97
CA ALA A 21 24.65 -21.90 -0.15
C ALA A 21 25.92 -21.65 -0.98
N ASP A 22 26.14 -22.45 -2.03
CA ASP A 22 27.25 -22.21 -2.96
C ASP A 22 27.08 -20.91 -3.77
N VAL A 23 25.83 -20.49 -4.01
CA VAL A 23 25.50 -19.25 -4.73
C VAL A 23 25.60 -18.00 -3.83
N VAL A 24 24.95 -18.00 -2.66
CA VAL A 24 24.80 -16.78 -1.84
C VAL A 24 25.73 -16.73 -0.62
N GLY A 25 26.41 -17.83 -0.33
CA GLY A 25 27.16 -18.06 0.90
C GLY A 25 26.29 -18.71 1.99
N ARG A 26 26.89 -19.59 2.77
CA ARG A 26 26.19 -20.42 3.77
C ARG A 26 25.43 -19.58 4.81
N ASP A 27 26.02 -18.46 5.26
CA ASP A 27 25.40 -17.56 6.25
C ASP A 27 24.13 -16.85 5.74
N TRP A 28 23.85 -16.96 4.45
CA TRP A 28 22.72 -16.30 3.78
C TRP A 28 21.66 -17.28 3.27
N VAL A 29 21.75 -18.53 3.74
CA VAL A 29 20.71 -19.54 3.58
C VAL A 29 20.17 -19.90 4.96
N LEU A 30 18.98 -19.42 5.27
CA LEU A 30 18.32 -19.52 6.55
C LEU A 30 17.34 -20.69 6.52
N THR A 31 17.48 -21.66 7.45
CA THR A 31 16.67 -22.89 7.46
C THR A 31 16.16 -23.27 8.84
N SER A 32 16.71 -22.70 9.92
CA SER A 32 16.23 -23.00 11.28
C SER A 32 14.87 -22.34 11.55
N ASP A 33 14.10 -22.91 12.47
CA ASP A 33 12.81 -22.35 12.86
C ASP A 33 12.96 -20.93 13.41
N ASP A 34 14.04 -20.65 14.16
CA ASP A 34 14.34 -19.32 14.70
C ASP A 34 14.67 -18.31 13.58
N ASP A 35 15.48 -18.70 12.60
CA ASP A 35 15.81 -17.86 11.45
C ASP A 35 14.59 -17.53 10.58
N LEU A 36 13.61 -18.43 10.55
CA LEU A 36 12.40 -18.28 9.73
C LEU A 36 11.27 -17.54 10.45
N GLN A 37 11.36 -17.27 11.76
CA GLN A 37 10.37 -16.45 12.48
C GLN A 37 10.11 -15.08 11.82
N PRO A 38 11.13 -14.30 11.37
CA PRO A 38 10.91 -13.02 10.70
C PRO A 38 10.17 -13.12 9.35
N TYR A 39 10.07 -14.32 8.77
CA TYR A 39 9.41 -14.58 7.49
C TYR A 39 7.96 -15.07 7.65
N ARG A 40 7.41 -15.08 8.86
CA ARG A 40 6.00 -15.33 9.13
C ARG A 40 5.19 -14.04 8.96
N ASP A 41 3.90 -14.18 8.63
CA ASP A 41 2.98 -13.04 8.58
C ASP A 41 2.54 -12.66 10.00
N SER A 42 3.16 -11.63 10.56
CA SER A 42 2.83 -11.13 11.90
C SER A 42 1.44 -10.48 12.00
N PHE A 43 0.76 -10.29 10.88
CA PHE A 43 -0.58 -9.71 10.76
C PHE A 43 -1.62 -10.75 10.32
N SER A 44 -1.37 -12.03 10.56
CA SER A 44 -2.25 -13.12 10.12
C SER A 44 -3.33 -13.44 11.15
N THR A 45 -4.57 -13.63 10.68
CA THR A 45 -5.67 -14.18 11.49
C THR A 45 -5.52 -15.68 11.76
N VAL A 46 -4.61 -16.35 11.07
CA VAL A 46 -4.37 -17.81 11.17
C VAL A 46 -3.00 -18.13 11.77
N TRP A 47 -2.48 -17.23 12.59
CA TRP A 47 -1.21 -17.43 13.31
C TRP A 47 -1.28 -18.70 14.18
N ASP A 48 -0.25 -19.56 14.08
CA ASP A 48 -0.12 -20.85 14.77
C ASP A 48 -1.26 -21.86 14.48
N THR A 49 -2.01 -21.68 13.40
CA THR A 49 -2.98 -22.65 12.92
C THR A 49 -2.43 -23.49 11.75
N PRO A 50 -3.10 -24.60 11.36
CA PRO A 50 -2.69 -25.40 10.20
C PRO A 50 -2.76 -24.64 8.86
N GLU A 51 -3.54 -23.57 8.79
CA GLU A 51 -3.71 -22.72 7.61
C GLU A 51 -2.59 -21.69 7.44
N GLU A 52 -1.74 -21.51 8.47
CA GLU A 52 -0.64 -20.57 8.40
C GLU A 52 0.34 -20.92 7.28
N ARG A 53 0.71 -19.92 6.50
CA ARG A 53 1.68 -20.06 5.41
C ARG A 53 3.10 -19.91 5.95
N ARG A 54 3.95 -20.93 5.76
CA ARG A 54 5.33 -20.95 6.28
C ARG A 54 6.34 -21.23 5.18
N ALA A 55 7.46 -20.53 5.24
CA ALA A 55 8.60 -20.78 4.35
C ALA A 55 9.36 -22.04 4.79
N SER A 56 10.02 -22.71 3.83
CA SER A 56 10.95 -23.83 4.10
C SER A 56 12.38 -23.34 4.32
N ALA A 57 12.75 -22.24 3.67
CA ALA A 57 14.03 -21.56 3.80
C ALA A 57 13.91 -20.10 3.35
N ALA A 58 14.94 -19.31 3.63
CA ALA A 58 15.14 -18.00 3.02
C ALA A 58 16.56 -17.89 2.48
N VAL A 59 16.72 -17.27 1.30
CA VAL A 59 18.01 -17.04 0.64
C VAL A 59 18.17 -15.56 0.32
N ALA A 60 19.35 -14.98 0.60
CA ALA A 60 19.56 -13.55 0.45
C ALA A 60 20.69 -13.23 -0.54
N PRO A 61 20.39 -13.02 -1.84
CA PRO A 61 21.38 -12.65 -2.86
C PRO A 61 21.84 -11.18 -2.71
N THR A 62 23.01 -10.88 -3.30
CA THR A 62 23.57 -9.51 -3.36
C THR A 62 23.54 -8.93 -4.76
N GLU A 63 23.34 -9.75 -5.78
CA GLU A 63 23.42 -9.31 -7.18
C GLU A 63 22.54 -10.13 -8.10
N VAL A 64 22.30 -9.61 -9.30
CA VAL A 64 21.40 -10.21 -10.30
C VAL A 64 21.84 -11.62 -10.70
N ALA A 65 23.15 -11.86 -10.85
CA ALA A 65 23.69 -13.17 -11.21
C ALA A 65 23.32 -14.26 -10.19
N GLN A 66 23.32 -13.91 -8.88
CA GLN A 66 22.87 -14.82 -7.83
C GLN A 66 21.36 -15.08 -7.91
N VAL A 67 20.54 -14.06 -8.20
CA VAL A 67 19.08 -14.25 -8.42
C VAL A 67 18.84 -15.20 -9.60
N GLN A 68 19.57 -15.04 -10.70
CA GLN A 68 19.49 -15.95 -11.86
C GLN A 68 19.86 -17.38 -11.49
N ALA A 69 20.92 -17.59 -10.68
CA ALA A 69 21.33 -18.91 -10.22
C ALA A 69 20.26 -19.54 -9.30
N ILE A 70 19.69 -18.79 -8.36
CA ILE A 70 18.60 -19.22 -7.50
C ILE A 70 17.40 -19.70 -8.34
N VAL A 71 17.02 -18.93 -9.37
CA VAL A 71 15.92 -19.29 -10.28
C VAL A 71 16.23 -20.59 -11.02
N ARG A 72 17.47 -20.80 -11.49
CA ARG A 72 17.87 -22.06 -12.15
C ARG A 72 17.81 -23.27 -11.22
N ILE A 73 18.30 -23.15 -9.98
CA ILE A 73 18.20 -24.19 -8.95
C ILE A 73 16.72 -24.49 -8.66
N ALA A 74 15.90 -23.46 -8.47
CA ALA A 74 14.48 -23.61 -8.23
C ALA A 74 13.75 -24.32 -9.38
N ASN A 75 14.13 -24.08 -10.64
CA ASN A 75 13.62 -24.81 -11.79
C ASN A 75 14.02 -26.28 -11.78
N HIS A 76 15.27 -26.60 -11.44
CA HIS A 76 15.77 -27.96 -11.39
C HIS A 76 14.99 -28.81 -10.38
N TYR A 77 14.83 -28.29 -9.16
CA TYR A 77 14.12 -28.97 -8.07
C TYR A 77 12.61 -28.69 -8.05
N LYS A 78 12.09 -27.81 -8.91
CA LYS A 78 10.70 -27.33 -8.89
C LYS A 78 10.28 -26.72 -7.56
N ILE A 79 11.19 -25.96 -6.92
CA ILE A 79 10.95 -25.29 -5.66
C ILE A 79 10.17 -23.99 -5.90
N PRO A 80 9.03 -23.75 -5.23
CA PRO A 80 8.37 -22.45 -5.30
C PRO A 80 9.20 -21.38 -4.57
N LEU A 81 9.48 -20.27 -5.25
CA LEU A 81 10.16 -19.09 -4.73
C LEU A 81 9.17 -18.00 -4.36
N PHE A 82 9.45 -17.26 -3.31
CA PHE A 82 8.67 -16.08 -2.93
C PHE A 82 9.58 -14.87 -2.75
N PRO A 83 9.72 -14.01 -3.78
CA PRO A 83 10.60 -12.84 -3.69
C PRO A 83 10.00 -11.74 -2.82
N ILE A 84 10.83 -11.16 -1.98
CA ILE A 84 10.51 -9.98 -1.17
C ILE A 84 11.61 -8.93 -1.32
N SER A 85 11.26 -7.66 -1.18
CA SER A 85 12.21 -6.55 -1.04
C SER A 85 12.70 -6.46 0.40
N THR A 86 12.00 -5.69 1.26
CA THR A 86 12.27 -5.64 2.70
C THR A 86 11.29 -6.48 3.53
N GLY A 87 10.22 -7.00 2.93
CA GLY A 87 9.20 -7.83 3.60
C GLY A 87 8.40 -7.12 4.70
N LYS A 88 8.32 -5.79 4.65
CA LYS A 88 7.81 -4.96 5.76
C LYS A 88 6.54 -4.20 5.39
N ASN A 89 5.51 -4.91 4.94
CA ASN A 89 4.19 -4.35 4.76
C ASN A 89 3.28 -4.58 5.98
N PHE A 90 2.14 -3.87 6.03
CA PHE A 90 1.15 -3.96 7.10
C PHE A 90 -0.11 -4.67 6.64
N GLY A 91 -0.39 -5.87 7.16
CA GLY A 91 -1.65 -6.56 6.93
C GLY A 91 -1.85 -7.16 5.54
N TYR A 92 -0.76 -7.32 4.78
CA TYR A 92 -0.79 -7.88 3.41
C TYR A 92 0.06 -9.14 3.27
N GLY A 93 0.38 -9.82 4.36
CA GLY A 93 1.16 -11.04 4.37
C GLY A 93 2.64 -10.85 4.69
N GLY A 94 3.17 -9.64 4.72
CA GLY A 94 4.58 -9.39 5.02
C GLY A 94 5.51 -10.18 4.08
N PRO A 95 6.48 -10.93 4.64
CA PRO A 95 7.37 -11.80 3.90
C PRO A 95 6.82 -13.22 3.68
N SER A 96 5.61 -13.54 4.16
CA SER A 96 5.03 -14.88 4.13
C SER A 96 4.56 -15.28 2.73
N PRO A 97 4.90 -16.49 2.25
CA PRO A 97 4.52 -16.96 0.91
C PRO A 97 3.06 -17.38 0.82
N ASN A 98 2.52 -17.47 -0.41
CA ASN A 98 1.19 -18.01 -0.65
C ASN A 98 1.13 -19.54 -0.58
N VAL A 99 2.26 -20.22 -0.79
CA VAL A 99 2.39 -21.69 -0.73
C VAL A 99 3.35 -22.05 0.39
N THR A 100 2.84 -22.81 1.37
CA THR A 100 3.67 -23.38 2.44
C THR A 100 4.80 -24.22 1.86
N GLY A 101 6.02 -24.04 2.37
CA GLY A 101 7.21 -24.71 1.85
C GLY A 101 7.94 -23.95 0.72
N SER A 102 7.48 -22.76 0.33
CA SER A 102 8.26 -21.92 -0.59
C SER A 102 9.57 -21.45 0.04
N VAL A 103 10.58 -21.24 -0.80
CA VAL A 103 11.82 -20.57 -0.42
C VAL A 103 11.65 -19.06 -0.63
N VAL A 104 11.84 -18.27 0.43
CA VAL A 104 11.81 -16.81 0.34
C VAL A 104 13.11 -16.31 -0.27
N VAL A 105 13.02 -15.51 -1.34
CA VAL A 105 14.16 -14.79 -1.92
C VAL A 105 14.17 -13.38 -1.34
N ASP A 106 14.98 -13.18 -0.30
CA ASP A 106 15.08 -11.92 0.44
C ASP A 106 16.12 -11.00 -0.21
N LEU A 107 15.63 -10.02 -0.97
CA LEU A 107 16.46 -9.10 -1.74
C LEU A 107 17.06 -7.96 -0.90
N LYS A 108 16.98 -8.01 0.43
CA LYS A 108 17.46 -6.95 1.34
C LYS A 108 18.93 -6.56 1.17
N ARG A 109 19.78 -7.48 0.67
CA ARG A 109 21.20 -7.23 0.44
C ARG A 109 21.48 -6.52 -0.89
N MET A 110 20.51 -6.50 -1.81
CA MET A 110 20.54 -5.69 -3.02
C MET A 110 20.03 -4.29 -2.68
N ASN A 111 20.84 -3.47 -2.03
CA ASN A 111 20.43 -2.23 -1.37
C ASN A 111 21.17 -0.98 -1.87
N ARG A 112 21.63 -0.99 -3.11
CA ARG A 112 22.33 0.16 -3.71
C ARG A 112 21.33 1.16 -4.28
N VAL A 113 21.53 2.44 -3.94
CA VAL A 113 20.97 3.57 -4.71
C VAL A 113 21.90 3.78 -5.89
N LEU A 114 21.45 3.40 -7.09
CA LEU A 114 22.29 3.34 -8.29
C LEU A 114 22.47 4.70 -8.93
N GLU A 115 21.39 5.50 -8.99
CA GLU A 115 21.39 6.84 -9.55
C GLU A 115 20.31 7.70 -8.89
N VAL A 116 20.60 8.96 -8.64
CA VAL A 116 19.61 10.01 -8.35
C VAL A 116 20.01 11.24 -9.15
N ASP A 117 19.10 11.70 -10.00
CA ASP A 117 19.28 12.91 -10.81
C ASP A 117 18.25 13.96 -10.37
N ASP A 118 18.73 15.02 -9.71
CA ASP A 118 17.88 16.09 -9.20
C ASP A 118 17.58 17.18 -10.24
N ARG A 119 18.14 17.07 -11.45
CA ARG A 119 17.80 17.95 -12.59
C ARG A 119 16.72 17.34 -13.47
N ARG A 120 16.69 16.02 -13.58
CA ARG A 120 15.69 15.25 -14.35
C ARG A 120 14.66 14.57 -13.44
N HIS A 121 14.83 14.72 -12.12
CA HIS A 121 13.90 14.31 -11.07
C HIS A 121 13.58 12.80 -11.09
N PHE A 122 14.59 11.96 -11.08
CA PHE A 122 14.40 10.51 -10.95
C PHE A 122 15.44 9.85 -10.03
N ALA A 123 15.10 8.66 -9.57
CA ALA A 123 16.01 7.73 -8.92
C ALA A 123 15.96 6.36 -9.61
N LEU A 124 17.07 5.61 -9.55
CA LEU A 124 17.16 4.19 -9.90
C LEU A 124 17.72 3.45 -8.68
N VAL A 125 16.99 2.47 -8.18
CA VAL A 125 17.33 1.75 -6.95
C VAL A 125 17.23 0.23 -7.10
N GLU A 126 17.86 -0.50 -6.17
CA GLU A 126 17.72 -1.93 -5.97
C GLU A 126 16.61 -2.24 -4.93
N PRO A 127 16.08 -3.48 -4.89
CA PRO A 127 14.88 -3.81 -4.08
C PRO A 127 15.07 -3.69 -2.57
N GLY A 128 16.30 -3.89 -2.06
CA GLY A 128 16.61 -3.79 -0.64
C GLY A 128 16.76 -2.36 -0.12
N VAL A 129 16.77 -1.35 -1.01
CA VAL A 129 16.80 0.07 -0.60
C VAL A 129 15.50 0.39 0.14
N SER A 130 15.60 0.91 1.36
CA SER A 130 14.47 1.45 2.09
C SER A 130 14.23 2.93 1.77
N TYR A 131 13.04 3.46 2.13
CA TYR A 131 12.81 4.92 2.05
C TYR A 131 13.81 5.70 2.90
N PHE A 132 14.25 5.16 4.04
CA PHE A 132 15.29 5.78 4.87
C PHE A 132 16.63 5.85 4.14
N ASP A 133 17.02 4.78 3.42
CA ASP A 133 18.29 4.75 2.70
C ASP A 133 18.30 5.75 1.55
N LEU A 134 17.21 5.82 0.76
CA LEU A 134 17.08 6.77 -0.33
C LEU A 134 17.03 8.22 0.20
N TYR A 135 16.28 8.47 1.28
CA TYR A 135 16.24 9.78 1.94
C TYR A 135 17.63 10.21 2.41
N ARG A 136 18.37 9.33 3.09
CA ARG A 136 19.74 9.61 3.54
C ARG A 136 20.66 9.94 2.36
N HIS A 137 20.60 9.14 1.30
CA HIS A 137 21.39 9.38 0.08
C HIS A 137 21.12 10.76 -0.54
N ILE A 138 19.86 11.17 -0.60
CA ILE A 138 19.45 12.50 -1.10
C ILE A 138 19.99 13.61 -0.19
N GLN A 139 19.85 13.47 1.14
CA GLN A 139 20.28 14.49 2.10
C GLN A 139 21.82 14.65 2.13
N GLU A 140 22.56 13.55 2.19
CA GLU A 140 24.05 13.57 2.25
C GLU A 140 24.68 14.21 1.02
N ARG A 141 24.00 14.17 -0.12
CA ARG A 141 24.44 14.79 -1.38
C ARG A 141 23.85 16.17 -1.64
N GLY A 142 22.98 16.64 -0.77
CA GLY A 142 22.33 17.95 -0.91
C GLY A 142 21.44 18.08 -2.15
N LEU A 143 20.90 16.95 -2.66
CA LEU A 143 20.07 16.92 -3.85
C LEU A 143 18.71 17.58 -3.60
N LYS A 144 18.17 18.28 -4.59
CA LYS A 144 16.97 19.12 -4.46
C LYS A 144 15.70 18.39 -4.92
N VAL A 145 15.53 17.16 -4.43
CA VAL A 145 14.39 16.31 -4.73
C VAL A 145 13.87 15.63 -3.47
N TRP A 146 12.60 15.23 -3.51
CA TRP A 146 11.95 14.40 -2.52
C TRP A 146 11.46 13.10 -3.13
N ILE A 147 11.54 11.99 -2.38
CA ILE A 147 10.73 10.79 -2.64
C ILE A 147 9.41 10.93 -1.88
N ASP A 148 8.29 10.69 -2.54
CA ASP A 148 7.01 10.55 -1.84
C ASP A 148 7.05 9.32 -0.94
N CYS A 149 6.69 9.46 0.34
CA CYS A 149 6.87 8.42 1.35
C CYS A 149 5.53 7.82 1.78
N PRO A 150 5.43 6.48 1.97
CA PRO A 150 4.31 5.86 2.66
C PRO A 150 4.44 5.99 4.17
N ASP A 151 3.44 5.50 4.91
CA ASP A 151 3.45 5.50 6.38
C ASP A 151 4.69 4.81 7.00
N PRO A 152 5.12 3.58 6.56
CA PRO A 152 6.31 2.95 7.12
C PRO A 152 7.56 3.21 6.29
N GLY A 153 8.41 4.12 6.74
CA GLY A 153 9.66 4.47 6.06
C GLY A 153 10.70 3.34 5.93
N TRP A 154 10.54 2.21 6.62
CA TRP A 154 11.39 1.03 6.46
C TRP A 154 11.02 0.13 5.26
N GLY A 155 9.90 0.42 4.60
CA GLY A 155 9.53 -0.22 3.34
C GLY A 155 10.50 0.12 2.22
N SER A 156 10.48 -0.70 1.17
CA SER A 156 11.24 -0.42 -0.07
C SER A 156 10.37 0.37 -1.06
N PRO A 157 10.91 1.38 -1.74
CA PRO A 157 10.22 2.02 -2.86
C PRO A 157 9.75 1.01 -3.92
N ILE A 158 10.58 0.01 -4.27
CA ILE A 158 10.21 -1.05 -5.21
C ILE A 158 9.06 -1.88 -4.67
N GLY A 159 9.20 -2.43 -3.46
CA GLY A 159 8.15 -3.27 -2.86
C GLY A 159 6.83 -2.53 -2.70
N ASN A 160 6.87 -1.27 -2.26
CA ASN A 160 5.68 -0.45 -2.11
C ASN A 160 4.99 -0.16 -3.46
N SER A 161 5.76 0.21 -4.50
CA SER A 161 5.21 0.46 -5.84
C SER A 161 4.63 -0.80 -6.47
N LEU A 162 5.31 -1.95 -6.35
CA LEU A 162 4.79 -3.22 -6.87
C LEU A 162 3.51 -3.68 -6.15
N GLU A 163 3.28 -3.22 -4.92
CA GLU A 163 2.04 -3.41 -4.17
C GLU A 163 1.04 -2.25 -4.39
N ARG A 164 1.27 -1.39 -5.38
CA ARG A 164 0.43 -0.23 -5.69
C ARG A 164 0.17 0.64 -4.46
N GLY A 165 1.25 0.88 -3.68
CA GLY A 165 1.20 1.77 -2.51
C GLY A 165 1.03 3.23 -2.89
N ILE A 166 0.66 4.02 -1.90
CA ILE A 166 0.43 5.45 -2.04
C ILE A 166 1.24 6.24 -1.02
N GLY A 167 1.43 7.52 -1.30
CA GLY A 167 2.02 8.50 -0.41
C GLY A 167 1.14 9.73 -0.20
N TYR A 168 1.72 10.87 0.22
CA TYR A 168 0.99 11.96 0.83
C TYR A 168 1.37 13.36 0.33
N THR A 169 1.96 13.45 -0.87
CA THR A 169 2.33 14.74 -1.47
C THR A 169 1.43 15.08 -2.67
N MET A 170 2.01 15.55 -3.76
CA MET A 170 1.27 15.94 -4.97
C MET A 170 0.78 14.71 -5.76
N PRO A 171 -0.35 14.82 -6.46
CA PRO A 171 -0.98 13.70 -7.18
C PRO A 171 -0.05 12.93 -8.11
N HIS A 172 0.90 13.61 -8.79
CA HIS A 172 1.83 12.99 -9.73
C HIS A 172 2.84 12.01 -9.10
N PHE A 173 3.08 12.11 -7.79
CA PHE A 173 4.07 11.32 -7.08
C PHE A 173 3.45 10.36 -6.09
N ARG A 174 2.22 10.61 -5.69
CA ARG A 174 1.50 9.91 -4.65
C ARG A 174 1.08 8.49 -5.04
N ASP A 175 0.74 8.23 -6.29
CA ASP A 175 0.61 6.87 -6.83
C ASP A 175 2.01 6.33 -7.14
N HIS A 176 2.56 5.53 -6.23
CA HIS A 176 3.94 5.08 -6.32
C HIS A 176 4.19 4.16 -7.52
N TYR A 177 3.18 3.37 -7.94
CA TYR A 177 3.31 2.59 -9.17
C TYR A 177 3.21 3.49 -10.41
N GLY A 178 2.32 4.46 -10.41
CA GLY A 178 2.22 5.47 -11.46
C GLY A 178 3.47 6.34 -11.60
N ALA A 179 4.15 6.62 -10.49
CA ALA A 179 5.41 7.35 -10.46
C ALA A 179 6.63 6.49 -10.81
N SER A 180 6.50 5.16 -10.94
CA SER A 180 7.61 4.29 -11.32
C SER A 180 7.90 4.36 -12.82
N CYS A 181 9.15 4.14 -13.21
CA CYS A 181 9.59 4.21 -14.61
C CYS A 181 10.78 3.28 -14.88
N GLY A 182 10.52 2.21 -15.64
CA GLY A 182 11.53 1.23 -16.03
C GLY A 182 11.88 0.23 -14.92
N MET A 183 11.91 -1.04 -15.29
CA MET A 183 12.24 -2.16 -14.40
C MET A 183 13.29 -3.06 -15.05
N GLU A 184 14.16 -3.65 -14.24
CA GLU A 184 14.96 -4.81 -14.60
C GLU A 184 14.40 -6.02 -13.84
N VAL A 185 14.17 -7.11 -14.54
CA VAL A 185 13.44 -8.28 -14.03
C VAL A 185 14.17 -9.56 -14.40
N VAL A 186 14.37 -10.46 -13.45
CA VAL A 186 14.78 -11.84 -13.70
C VAL A 186 13.51 -12.68 -13.92
N LEU A 187 13.40 -13.28 -15.10
CA LEU A 187 12.28 -14.13 -15.51
C LEU A 187 12.42 -15.56 -14.96
N ALA A 188 11.34 -16.35 -15.05
CA ALA A 188 11.34 -17.73 -14.55
C ALA A 188 12.34 -18.66 -15.23
N ASN A 189 12.79 -18.35 -16.46
CA ASN A 189 13.85 -19.08 -17.16
C ASN A 189 15.27 -18.62 -16.77
N GLY A 190 15.38 -17.61 -15.88
CA GLY A 190 16.65 -17.02 -15.45
C GLY A 190 17.21 -15.93 -16.38
N GLU A 191 16.51 -15.56 -17.44
CA GLU A 191 16.89 -14.42 -18.27
C GLU A 191 16.63 -13.09 -17.58
N VAL A 192 17.43 -12.07 -17.93
CA VAL A 192 17.23 -10.69 -17.46
C VAL A 192 16.54 -9.90 -18.56
N MET A 193 15.42 -9.30 -18.23
CA MET A 193 14.66 -8.42 -19.12
C MET A 193 14.59 -7.01 -18.53
N ARG A 194 14.55 -5.99 -19.38
CA ARG A 194 14.24 -4.62 -18.99
C ARG A 194 12.96 -4.16 -19.67
N THR A 195 12.12 -3.46 -18.92
CA THR A 195 10.89 -2.86 -19.47
C THR A 195 11.15 -1.47 -20.04
N GLY A 196 10.22 -1.00 -20.86
CA GLY A 196 10.24 0.34 -21.42
C GLY A 196 11.48 0.61 -22.29
N MET A 197 12.01 1.82 -22.20
CA MET A 197 13.20 2.22 -22.96
C MET A 197 14.47 1.46 -22.55
N GLY A 198 14.46 0.79 -21.39
CA GLY A 198 15.61 -0.02 -20.94
C GLY A 198 15.87 -1.27 -21.81
N ALA A 199 14.89 -1.69 -22.61
CA ALA A 199 15.07 -2.76 -23.59
C ALA A 199 15.94 -2.36 -24.79
N LEU A 200 16.08 -1.05 -25.03
CA LEU A 200 17.00 -0.53 -26.06
C LEU A 200 18.42 -0.43 -25.47
N PRO A 201 19.41 -1.14 -26.04
CA PRO A 201 20.80 -1.04 -25.57
C PRO A 201 21.31 0.40 -25.57
N GLY A 202 21.89 0.85 -24.45
CA GLY A 202 22.44 2.20 -24.33
C GLY A 202 21.39 3.32 -24.20
N SER A 203 20.13 3.01 -23.97
CA SER A 203 19.08 4.01 -23.76
C SER A 203 19.46 5.04 -22.71
N LYS A 204 19.19 6.31 -22.98
CA LYS A 204 19.43 7.46 -22.09
C LYS A 204 18.18 7.90 -21.34
N THR A 205 17.01 7.28 -21.62
CA THR A 205 15.70 7.71 -21.15
C THR A 205 14.95 6.60 -20.40
N TRP A 206 15.67 5.60 -19.89
CA TRP A 206 15.06 4.44 -19.21
C TRP A 206 14.23 4.85 -17.99
N GLN A 207 14.67 5.84 -17.20
CA GLN A 207 13.94 6.35 -16.03
C GLN A 207 13.06 7.59 -16.34
N GLU A 208 12.99 8.02 -17.60
CA GLU A 208 12.26 9.24 -17.98
C GLU A 208 11.02 8.93 -18.84
N TYR A 209 11.11 7.91 -19.72
CA TYR A 209 10.00 7.49 -20.56
C TYR A 209 9.62 6.04 -20.24
N ARG A 210 8.45 5.88 -19.65
CA ARG A 210 7.97 4.60 -19.11
C ARG A 210 7.80 3.52 -20.18
N TYR A 211 7.36 3.91 -21.36
CA TYR A 211 7.02 2.98 -22.42
C TYR A 211 8.22 2.69 -23.33
N GLY A 212 8.22 1.51 -23.94
CA GLY A 212 9.13 1.18 -25.03
C GLY A 212 8.39 1.24 -26.38
N PHE A 213 8.76 0.32 -27.24
CA PHE A 213 8.03 0.03 -28.48
C PHE A 213 7.23 -1.27 -28.29
N GLY A 214 5.96 -1.27 -28.66
CA GLY A 214 5.05 -2.41 -28.47
C GLY A 214 4.37 -2.44 -27.10
N PRO A 215 3.80 -3.60 -26.70
CA PRO A 215 3.09 -3.75 -25.43
C PRO A 215 3.98 -3.50 -24.21
N ASP A 216 3.44 -2.83 -23.18
CA ASP A 216 4.14 -2.63 -21.91
C ASP A 216 3.87 -3.78 -20.93
N PRO A 217 4.87 -4.64 -20.62
CA PRO A 217 4.70 -5.75 -19.68
C PRO A 217 4.85 -5.34 -18.21
N ALA A 218 5.16 -4.08 -17.90
CA ALA A 218 5.45 -3.66 -16.53
C ALA A 218 4.31 -3.97 -15.56
N GLY A 219 3.05 -3.90 -16.01
CA GLY A 219 1.86 -4.23 -15.23
C GLY A 219 1.81 -5.67 -14.72
N LEU A 220 2.45 -6.61 -15.42
CA LEU A 220 2.49 -8.03 -15.01
C LEU A 220 3.32 -8.28 -13.75
N PHE A 221 4.24 -7.36 -13.43
CA PHE A 221 5.12 -7.47 -12.26
C PHE A 221 4.54 -6.79 -11.02
N ALA A 222 3.56 -5.88 -11.18
CA ALA A 222 2.86 -5.26 -10.06
C ALA A 222 1.77 -6.19 -9.52
N GLN A 223 1.86 -6.55 -8.22
CA GLN A 223 1.04 -7.57 -7.56
C GLN A 223 1.03 -8.93 -8.29
N GLY A 224 2.02 -9.12 -9.16
CA GLY A 224 2.14 -10.28 -10.03
C GLY A 224 3.20 -11.27 -9.55
N ASN A 225 3.28 -12.37 -10.30
CA ASN A 225 4.22 -13.46 -10.04
C ASN A 225 4.95 -13.92 -11.31
N PHE A 226 5.23 -12.98 -12.21
CA PHE A 226 5.80 -13.25 -13.53
C PHE A 226 7.32 -13.04 -13.61
N GLY A 227 7.93 -12.47 -12.56
CA GLY A 227 9.37 -12.19 -12.51
C GLY A 227 9.80 -11.66 -11.16
N ILE A 228 11.12 -11.55 -10.96
CA ILE A 228 11.75 -10.95 -9.77
C ILE A 228 12.37 -9.62 -10.19
N VAL A 229 11.81 -8.51 -9.70
CA VAL A 229 12.30 -7.16 -10.02
C VAL A 229 13.59 -6.90 -9.24
N THR A 230 14.66 -6.58 -9.97
CA THR A 230 16.01 -6.36 -9.43
C THR A 230 16.46 -4.90 -9.48
N LYS A 231 15.81 -4.08 -10.29
CA LYS A 231 16.01 -2.62 -10.33
C LYS A 231 14.71 -1.94 -10.75
N MET A 232 14.49 -0.73 -10.27
CA MET A 232 13.33 0.06 -10.67
C MET A 232 13.63 1.56 -10.55
N GLY A 233 13.13 2.31 -11.52
CA GLY A 233 13.20 3.76 -11.52
C GLY A 233 11.97 4.40 -10.89
N PHE A 234 12.14 5.61 -10.36
CA PHE A 234 11.07 6.42 -9.75
C PHE A 234 11.22 7.87 -10.13
N ARG A 235 10.10 8.52 -10.43
CA ARG A 235 10.03 9.97 -10.49
C ARG A 235 10.06 10.54 -9.08
N LEU A 236 10.88 11.58 -8.90
CA LEU A 236 11.03 12.30 -7.64
C LEU A 236 10.34 13.66 -7.73
N MET A 237 9.74 14.10 -6.64
CA MET A 237 9.17 15.43 -6.54
C MET A 237 10.31 16.45 -6.44
N PRO A 238 10.37 17.51 -7.28
CA PRO A 238 11.26 18.63 -7.03
C PRO A 238 11.02 19.18 -5.63
N GLN A 239 12.07 19.46 -4.87
CA GLN A 239 11.93 20.04 -3.53
C GLN A 239 11.19 21.39 -3.64
N PRO A 240 9.97 21.52 -3.04
CA PRO A 240 9.23 22.77 -3.12
C PRO A 240 9.89 23.84 -2.26
N GLU A 241 9.62 25.11 -2.58
CA GLU A 241 10.15 26.27 -1.83
C GLU A 241 9.31 26.58 -0.59
N HIS A 242 8.03 26.25 -0.65
CA HIS A 242 7.05 26.58 0.39
C HIS A 242 5.99 25.50 0.53
N TYR A 243 5.46 25.36 1.75
CA TYR A 243 4.33 24.51 2.12
C TYR A 243 3.29 25.35 2.84
N LEU A 244 2.04 25.20 2.46
CA LEU A 244 0.90 25.84 3.09
C LEU A 244 -0.21 24.83 3.31
N THR A 245 -0.89 24.92 4.44
CA THR A 245 -2.15 24.18 4.68
C THR A 245 -3.29 25.12 4.98
N GLY A 246 -4.50 24.62 4.73
CA GLY A 246 -5.72 25.26 5.14
C GLY A 246 -6.77 24.26 5.55
N LEU A 247 -7.54 24.57 6.56
CA LEU A 247 -8.63 23.76 7.08
C LEU A 247 -9.97 24.34 6.65
N ILE A 248 -10.79 23.54 6.01
CA ILE A 248 -12.21 23.84 5.74
C ILE A 248 -13.07 22.99 6.66
N THR A 249 -14.10 23.60 7.25
CA THR A 249 -15.14 22.88 7.99
C THR A 249 -16.50 23.16 7.40
N VAL A 250 -17.37 22.15 7.36
CA VAL A 250 -18.73 22.25 6.85
C VAL A 250 -19.75 21.76 7.90
N PRO A 251 -20.91 22.47 8.05
CA PRO A 251 -21.76 22.28 9.22
C PRO A 251 -22.62 21.01 9.18
N LYS A 252 -23.06 20.56 8.00
CA LYS A 252 -24.01 19.45 7.86
C LYS A 252 -23.36 18.20 7.34
N ARG A 253 -23.94 17.03 7.67
CA ARG A 253 -23.44 15.74 7.18
C ARG A 253 -23.45 15.68 5.65
N GLN A 254 -24.52 16.14 5.00
CA GLN A 254 -24.68 16.13 3.54
C GLN A 254 -23.72 17.09 2.81
N ASP A 255 -23.12 18.04 3.50
CA ASP A 255 -22.16 18.96 2.90
C ASP A 255 -20.86 18.25 2.42
N LEU A 256 -20.64 16.99 2.84
CA LEU A 256 -19.55 16.18 2.31
C LEU A 256 -19.65 16.02 0.78
N VAL A 257 -20.86 15.94 0.23
CA VAL A 257 -21.08 15.74 -1.22
C VAL A 257 -20.47 16.87 -2.03
N PRO A 258 -20.94 18.12 -1.94
CA PRO A 258 -20.35 19.24 -2.68
C PRO A 258 -18.88 19.52 -2.29
N LEU A 259 -18.48 19.22 -1.04
CA LEU A 259 -17.11 19.35 -0.60
C LEU A 259 -16.17 18.41 -1.39
N VAL A 260 -16.55 17.14 -1.50
CA VAL A 260 -15.77 16.15 -2.26
C VAL A 260 -15.68 16.54 -3.73
N ASP A 261 -16.75 16.99 -4.36
CA ASP A 261 -16.76 17.39 -5.77
C ASP A 261 -15.80 18.54 -6.05
N ILE A 262 -15.80 19.56 -5.18
CA ILE A 262 -14.88 20.70 -5.34
C ILE A 262 -13.44 20.26 -5.12
N VAL A 263 -13.18 19.45 -4.10
CA VAL A 263 -11.83 18.97 -3.79
C VAL A 263 -11.31 18.03 -4.88
N ASN A 264 -12.16 17.23 -5.52
CA ASN A 264 -11.82 16.45 -6.70
C ASN A 264 -11.27 17.34 -7.81
N TYR A 265 -11.98 18.43 -8.13
CA TYR A 265 -11.52 19.40 -9.12
C TYR A 265 -10.15 20.01 -8.76
N LEU A 266 -9.96 20.41 -7.50
CA LEU A 266 -8.70 21.00 -7.03
C LEU A 266 -7.53 20.03 -7.19
N SER A 267 -7.73 18.77 -6.82
CA SER A 267 -6.70 17.74 -6.91
C SER A 267 -6.38 17.36 -8.35
N ASP A 268 -7.42 17.13 -9.18
CA ASP A 268 -7.23 16.71 -10.58
C ASP A 268 -6.59 17.81 -11.43
N SER A 269 -6.82 19.07 -11.04
CA SER A 269 -6.17 20.25 -11.62
C SER A 269 -4.78 20.53 -11.03
N ALA A 270 -4.26 19.65 -10.17
CA ALA A 270 -2.99 19.79 -9.46
C ALA A 270 -2.86 21.13 -8.68
N LEU A 271 -3.97 21.70 -8.24
CA LEU A 271 -3.99 22.94 -7.44
C LEU A 271 -3.70 22.68 -5.97
N CYS A 272 -3.91 21.46 -5.49
CA CYS A 272 -3.55 21.04 -4.14
C CYS A 272 -2.89 19.65 -4.12
N GLY A 273 -2.19 19.35 -3.02
CA GLY A 273 -1.68 18.03 -2.71
C GLY A 273 -2.75 17.10 -2.14
N GLU A 274 -2.39 16.26 -1.17
CA GLU A 274 -3.36 15.41 -0.50
C GLU A 274 -4.44 16.24 0.21
N ALA A 275 -5.69 15.79 0.11
CA ALA A 275 -6.80 16.28 0.90
C ALA A 275 -7.13 15.28 2.01
N VAL A 276 -7.10 15.71 3.25
CA VAL A 276 -7.32 14.83 4.40
C VAL A 276 -8.67 15.14 5.03
N TYR A 277 -9.61 14.22 4.87
CA TYR A 277 -10.96 14.34 5.42
C TYR A 277 -11.04 13.80 6.84
N GLY A 278 -11.87 14.43 7.67
CA GLY A 278 -12.18 13.97 9.01
C GLY A 278 -13.46 14.61 9.54
N SER A 279 -13.90 14.19 10.72
CA SER A 279 -15.05 14.81 11.38
C SER A 279 -14.66 15.36 12.76
N PRO A 280 -14.89 16.63 13.03
CA PRO A 280 -14.76 17.21 14.38
C PRO A 280 -15.60 16.47 15.43
N LEU A 281 -16.70 15.82 15.04
CA LEU A 281 -17.54 14.99 15.92
C LEU A 281 -16.75 13.78 16.50
N ALA A 282 -15.62 13.42 15.95
CA ALA A 282 -14.73 12.40 16.52
C ALA A 282 -14.31 12.70 17.97
N ALA A 283 -14.28 13.97 18.38
CA ALA A 283 -14.05 14.36 19.76
C ALA A 283 -15.13 13.83 20.74
N LEU A 284 -16.31 13.49 20.25
CA LEU A 284 -17.42 12.95 21.03
C LEU A 284 -17.41 11.42 21.15
N ASN A 285 -16.52 10.73 20.42
CA ASN A 285 -16.55 9.26 20.28
C ASN A 285 -16.46 8.51 21.62
N ALA A 286 -15.82 9.09 22.63
CA ALA A 286 -15.73 8.52 23.97
C ALA A 286 -16.98 8.74 24.83
N ARG A 287 -17.96 9.54 24.38
CA ARG A 287 -19.23 9.79 25.10
C ARG A 287 -20.19 8.63 24.84
N PRO A 288 -20.69 7.91 25.87
CA PRO A 288 -21.49 6.70 25.68
C PRO A 288 -22.68 6.88 24.74
N GLY A 289 -23.52 7.89 24.95
CA GLY A 289 -24.70 8.12 24.10
C GLY A 289 -24.38 8.43 22.64
N PHE A 290 -23.27 9.10 22.35
CA PHE A 290 -22.82 9.34 20.99
C PHE A 290 -22.23 8.08 20.37
N HIS A 291 -21.47 7.32 21.14
CA HIS A 291 -20.91 6.04 20.69
C HIS A 291 -22.05 5.08 20.29
N ASP A 292 -23.08 4.93 21.13
CA ASP A 292 -24.23 4.07 20.86
C ASP A 292 -24.98 4.49 19.59
N LEU A 293 -25.10 5.81 19.36
CA LEU A 293 -25.72 6.37 18.16
C LEU A 293 -24.98 5.96 16.89
N ILE A 294 -23.65 6.13 16.85
CA ILE A 294 -22.85 5.89 15.64
C ILE A 294 -22.57 4.40 15.38
N THR A 295 -22.73 3.55 16.39
CA THR A 295 -22.46 2.10 16.27
C THR A 295 -23.75 1.26 16.15
N ARG A 296 -24.93 1.84 16.32
CA ARG A 296 -26.19 1.10 16.16
C ARG A 296 -26.37 0.59 14.73
N LYS A 297 -27.09 -0.52 14.55
CA LYS A 297 -27.42 -1.07 13.23
C LYS A 297 -28.23 -0.04 12.40
N GLY A 298 -27.93 0.07 11.11
CA GLY A 298 -28.49 1.12 10.24
C GLY A 298 -27.78 2.47 10.34
N GLY A 299 -26.99 2.69 11.38
CA GLY A 299 -26.31 3.96 11.63
C GLY A 299 -27.26 5.11 12.04
N PRO A 300 -26.73 6.31 12.26
CA PRO A 300 -27.51 7.49 12.49
C PRO A 300 -28.07 8.06 11.18
N SER A 301 -29.23 8.71 11.26
CA SER A 301 -29.72 9.55 10.18
C SER A 301 -28.93 10.85 10.07
N ASP A 302 -29.03 11.53 8.91
CA ASP A 302 -28.38 12.82 8.70
C ASP A 302 -28.90 13.88 9.69
N ALA A 303 -30.21 13.89 9.95
CA ALA A 303 -30.84 14.81 10.91
C ALA A 303 -30.31 14.62 12.35
N GLU A 304 -30.09 13.36 12.77
CA GLU A 304 -29.49 13.09 14.09
C GLU A 304 -28.05 13.56 14.17
N MET A 305 -27.27 13.37 13.13
CA MET A 305 -25.87 13.84 13.09
C MET A 305 -25.79 15.37 13.04
N ASP A 306 -26.66 16.01 12.28
CA ASP A 306 -26.75 17.49 12.22
C ASP A 306 -27.19 18.06 13.58
N ALA A 307 -28.12 17.43 14.28
CA ALA A 307 -28.54 17.84 15.63
C ALA A 307 -27.35 17.72 16.62
N VAL A 308 -26.63 16.63 16.61
CA VAL A 308 -25.44 16.44 17.47
C VAL A 308 -24.37 17.50 17.15
N ALA A 309 -24.15 17.79 15.88
CA ALA A 309 -23.21 18.84 15.47
C ALA A 309 -23.60 20.21 16.02
N ALA A 310 -24.88 20.58 15.86
CA ALA A 310 -25.44 21.84 16.34
C ALA A 310 -25.39 21.96 17.87
N GLU A 311 -25.80 20.94 18.61
CA GLU A 311 -25.79 20.90 20.09
C GLU A 311 -24.39 21.06 20.68
N ASN A 312 -23.35 20.59 19.99
CA ASN A 312 -21.97 20.66 20.46
C ASN A 312 -21.18 21.81 19.82
N ALA A 313 -21.81 22.65 18.98
CA ALA A 313 -21.17 23.71 18.20
C ALA A 313 -19.95 23.19 17.39
N LEU A 314 -20.05 21.98 16.85
CA LEU A 314 -19.04 21.34 16.02
C LEU A 314 -19.49 21.29 14.56
N ALA A 315 -18.54 21.30 13.64
CA ALA A 315 -18.81 20.99 12.24
C ALA A 315 -19.03 19.47 12.05
N ALA A 316 -19.81 19.08 11.04
CA ALA A 316 -19.99 17.69 10.69
C ALA A 316 -18.72 17.10 10.05
N TRP A 317 -18.12 17.86 9.12
CA TRP A 317 -16.91 17.44 8.42
C TRP A 317 -15.85 18.54 8.39
N ALA A 318 -14.61 18.10 8.22
CA ALA A 318 -13.47 18.94 7.95
C ALA A 318 -12.63 18.31 6.83
N VAL A 319 -11.99 19.17 6.02
CA VAL A 319 -10.94 18.76 5.11
C VAL A 319 -9.73 19.67 5.29
N GLU A 320 -8.56 19.09 5.43
CA GLU A 320 -7.30 19.82 5.37
C GLU A 320 -6.74 19.70 3.94
N LEU A 321 -6.44 20.83 3.34
CA LEU A 321 -5.84 20.96 2.02
C LEU A 321 -4.38 21.36 2.16
N GLN A 322 -3.52 20.80 1.29
CA GLN A 322 -2.09 21.01 1.29
C GLN A 322 -1.64 21.61 -0.04
N PHE A 323 -0.72 22.57 0.02
CA PHE A 323 -0.22 23.29 -1.14
C PHE A 323 1.31 23.31 -1.12
N TYR A 324 1.93 23.07 -2.28
CA TYR A 324 3.38 23.04 -2.46
C TYR A 324 3.78 23.91 -3.64
N GLY A 325 4.93 24.57 -3.55
CA GLY A 325 5.49 25.38 -4.63
C GLY A 325 5.99 26.72 -4.16
N PRO A 326 6.06 27.75 -5.00
CA PRO A 326 6.32 29.13 -4.59
C PRO A 326 5.23 29.66 -3.64
N GLU A 327 5.60 30.43 -2.65
CA GLU A 327 4.65 30.93 -1.63
C GLU A 327 3.44 31.67 -2.24
N ALA A 328 3.68 32.51 -3.23
CA ALA A 328 2.61 33.26 -3.91
C ALA A 328 1.60 32.32 -4.59
N THR A 329 2.08 31.23 -5.22
CA THR A 329 1.23 30.20 -5.84
C THR A 329 0.43 29.43 -4.78
N CYS A 330 1.06 29.01 -3.67
CA CYS A 330 0.37 28.34 -2.59
C CYS A 330 -0.77 29.20 -2.02
N ARG A 331 -0.53 30.51 -1.79
CA ARG A 331 -1.54 31.45 -1.30
C ARG A 331 -2.66 31.68 -2.31
N ALA A 332 -2.35 31.80 -3.60
CA ALA A 332 -3.36 31.97 -4.65
C ALA A 332 -4.25 30.70 -4.77
N ASN A 333 -3.67 29.52 -4.75
CA ASN A 333 -4.42 28.27 -4.80
C ASN A 333 -5.30 28.09 -3.56
N TRP A 334 -4.81 28.45 -2.38
CA TRP A 334 -5.60 28.41 -1.15
C TRP A 334 -6.76 29.42 -1.19
N ALA A 335 -6.52 30.65 -1.62
CA ALA A 335 -7.57 31.64 -1.78
C ALA A 335 -8.65 31.17 -2.77
N TYR A 336 -8.24 30.59 -3.88
CA TYR A 336 -9.17 30.00 -4.86
C TYR A 336 -9.99 28.85 -4.27
N ALA A 337 -9.36 27.94 -3.52
CA ALA A 337 -10.05 26.85 -2.86
C ALA A 337 -11.08 27.35 -1.83
N GLN A 338 -10.73 28.37 -1.03
CA GLN A 338 -11.64 29.00 -0.09
C GLN A 338 -12.85 29.58 -0.81
N ASP A 339 -12.63 30.43 -1.83
CA ASP A 339 -13.72 31.06 -2.59
C ASP A 339 -14.70 30.04 -3.15
N ARG A 340 -14.18 28.99 -3.80
CA ARG A 340 -14.99 27.90 -4.37
C ARG A 340 -15.85 27.19 -3.34
N ILE A 341 -15.28 26.84 -2.18
CA ILE A 341 -15.98 26.06 -1.15
C ILE A 341 -16.95 26.93 -0.36
N LEU A 342 -16.53 28.12 0.06
CA LEU A 342 -17.38 29.02 0.87
C LEU A 342 -18.56 29.55 0.08
N SER A 343 -18.41 29.76 -1.23
CA SER A 343 -19.51 30.19 -2.11
C SER A 343 -20.51 29.06 -2.38
N ALA A 344 -20.05 27.80 -2.40
CA ALA A 344 -20.90 26.65 -2.74
C ALA A 344 -21.61 26.02 -1.54
N ILE A 345 -21.02 26.12 -0.33
CA ILE A 345 -21.52 25.42 0.86
C ILE A 345 -21.87 26.44 1.95
N PRO A 346 -23.16 26.73 2.15
CA PRO A 346 -23.60 27.68 3.18
C PRO A 346 -23.16 27.28 4.59
N GLY A 347 -22.51 28.21 5.29
CA GLY A 347 -22.01 27.97 6.65
C GLY A 347 -20.64 27.26 6.72
N ALA A 348 -20.03 26.97 5.59
CA ALA A 348 -18.64 26.53 5.55
C ALA A 348 -17.71 27.61 6.13
N LYS A 349 -16.66 27.17 6.80
CA LYS A 349 -15.63 28.09 7.38
C LYS A 349 -14.25 27.63 6.92
N ALA A 350 -13.40 28.60 6.65
CA ALA A 350 -12.00 28.39 6.32
C ALA A 350 -11.10 28.93 7.45
N GLN A 351 -10.02 28.23 7.71
CA GLN A 351 -8.99 28.64 8.66
C GLN A 351 -7.63 28.40 8.03
N ASP A 352 -6.76 29.40 8.05
CA ASP A 352 -5.38 29.27 7.64
C ASP A 352 -4.66 28.27 8.58
N GLY A 353 -3.91 27.38 7.98
CA GLY A 353 -3.07 26.43 8.68
C GLY A 353 -1.61 26.87 8.75
N GLU A 354 -0.69 25.95 8.56
CA GLU A 354 0.74 26.23 8.56
C GLU A 354 1.18 26.89 7.25
N SER A 355 2.16 27.77 7.36
CA SER A 355 2.86 28.40 6.22
C SER A 355 4.36 28.31 6.50
N LEU A 356 5.07 27.47 5.77
CA LEU A 356 6.45 27.10 6.05
C LEU A 356 7.32 27.26 4.81
N LYS A 357 8.43 28.01 4.96
CA LYS A 357 9.51 28.00 3.97
C LYS A 357 10.29 26.69 4.07
N LEU A 358 10.56 26.07 2.96
CA LEU A 358 11.25 24.78 2.89
C LEU A 358 12.73 24.93 2.49
N PRO A 359 13.61 24.00 2.88
CA PRO A 359 13.34 22.81 3.70
C PRO A 359 13.14 23.16 5.19
N VAL A 360 12.30 22.37 5.87
CA VAL A 360 12.12 22.44 7.32
C VAL A 360 13.03 21.42 7.98
N PRO A 361 13.80 21.76 9.02
CA PRO A 361 14.57 20.78 9.79
C PRO A 361 13.69 19.68 10.35
N ALA A 362 14.16 18.43 10.32
CA ALA A 362 13.38 17.26 10.75
C ALA A 362 12.87 17.39 12.20
N GLU A 363 13.62 18.05 13.08
CA GLU A 363 13.25 18.31 14.47
C GLU A 363 12.00 19.22 14.58
N GLN A 364 11.78 20.10 13.62
CA GLN A 364 10.59 20.97 13.58
C GLN A 364 9.34 20.20 13.18
N LEU A 365 9.48 19.09 12.46
CA LEU A 365 8.37 18.24 12.07
C LEU A 365 7.77 17.46 13.26
N ALA A 366 8.55 17.28 14.33
CA ALA A 366 8.13 16.57 15.54
C ALA A 366 7.33 17.45 16.53
N ARG A 367 7.15 18.76 16.27
CA ARG A 367 6.48 19.66 17.20
C ARG A 367 5.02 19.28 17.45
N SER A 368 4.64 19.30 18.75
CA SER A 368 3.26 19.16 19.19
C SER A 368 2.45 20.41 18.81
N GLY A 369 1.18 20.23 18.42
CA GLY A 369 0.26 21.32 18.14
C GLY A 369 -0.31 21.35 16.73
N VAL A 370 0.11 20.44 15.85
CA VAL A 370 -0.52 20.27 14.52
C VAL A 370 -1.91 19.66 14.71
N PRO A 371 -2.97 20.24 14.15
CA PRO A 371 -4.31 19.70 14.24
C PRO A 371 -4.42 18.29 13.65
N TYR A 372 -5.34 17.49 14.20
CA TYR A 372 -5.84 16.30 13.49
C TYR A 372 -6.49 16.80 12.17
N PRO A 373 -6.27 16.16 11.02
CA PRO A 373 -5.74 14.82 10.84
C PRO A 373 -4.26 14.70 10.40
N THR A 374 -3.56 15.80 10.13
CA THR A 374 -2.20 15.83 9.55
C THR A 374 -1.11 15.27 10.48
N ARG A 375 -1.38 15.23 11.79
CA ARG A 375 -0.38 14.83 12.80
C ARG A 375 0.32 13.50 12.51
N ILE A 376 -0.42 12.52 11.96
CA ILE A 376 0.06 11.16 11.75
C ILE A 376 1.03 11.08 10.57
N LYS A 377 0.72 11.82 9.51
CA LYS A 377 1.40 11.74 8.22
C LYS A 377 2.41 12.86 8.00
N ARG A 378 2.59 13.69 9.01
CA ARG A 378 3.35 14.93 8.90
C ARG A 378 4.75 14.78 8.29
N HIS A 379 5.49 13.74 8.67
CA HIS A 379 6.81 13.49 8.09
C HIS A 379 6.72 13.16 6.59
N ALA A 380 5.81 12.25 6.21
CA ALA A 380 5.64 11.83 4.82
C ALA A 380 5.19 13.00 3.93
N THR A 381 4.37 13.93 4.44
CA THR A 381 3.97 15.19 3.79
C THR A 381 5.18 16.05 3.37
N PHE A 382 6.30 15.93 4.08
CA PHE A 382 7.55 16.62 3.77
C PHE A 382 8.60 15.74 3.08
N GLY A 383 8.21 14.58 2.55
CA GLY A 383 9.14 13.64 1.92
C GLY A 383 10.14 13.01 2.91
N VAL A 384 9.82 13.00 4.20
CA VAL A 384 10.66 12.44 5.26
C VAL A 384 10.09 11.10 5.72
N PRO A 385 10.80 9.99 5.54
CA PRO A 385 10.35 8.69 6.00
C PRO A 385 10.29 8.62 7.52
N SER A 386 9.29 7.91 8.06
CA SER A 386 9.03 7.85 9.50
C SER A 386 8.51 6.47 9.91
N LEU A 387 8.61 6.16 11.18
CA LEU A 387 7.93 5.03 11.84
C LEU A 387 6.79 5.50 12.76
N GLY A 388 6.34 6.75 12.59
CA GLY A 388 5.29 7.36 13.42
C GLY A 388 3.98 6.59 13.43
N ILE A 389 3.66 5.86 12.35
CA ILE A 389 2.47 5.02 12.24
C ILE A 389 2.36 3.97 13.35
N TRP A 390 3.48 3.46 13.87
CA TRP A 390 3.51 2.50 14.98
C TRP A 390 2.95 3.02 16.31
N LYS A 391 2.77 4.33 16.43
CA LYS A 391 2.10 4.92 17.60
C LYS A 391 0.58 4.76 17.56
N ILE A 392 0.03 4.39 16.42
CA ILE A 392 -1.41 4.43 16.13
C ILE A 392 -1.94 3.04 15.80
N VAL A 393 -1.23 2.27 14.94
CA VAL A 393 -1.63 0.92 14.60
C VAL A 393 -1.55 0.00 15.83
N ASN A 394 -2.49 -0.94 15.90
CA ASN A 394 -2.48 -1.92 16.97
C ASN A 394 -1.14 -2.69 16.97
N ARG A 395 -0.50 -2.75 18.15
CA ARG A 395 0.78 -3.42 18.33
C ARG A 395 0.74 -4.92 18.01
N ASN A 396 -0.43 -5.54 18.14
CA ASN A 396 -0.64 -6.96 17.83
C ASN A 396 -0.89 -7.19 16.33
N GLY A 397 -1.12 -6.13 15.55
CA GLY A 397 -1.40 -6.19 14.14
C GLY A 397 -2.88 -5.98 13.79
N HIS A 398 -3.17 -6.00 12.50
CA HIS A 398 -4.51 -5.88 11.95
C HIS A 398 -4.59 -6.59 10.59
N VAL A 399 -5.78 -6.93 10.16
CA VAL A 399 -6.03 -7.35 8.78
C VAL A 399 -6.38 -6.12 7.95
N GLY A 400 -5.76 -5.99 6.79
CA GLY A 400 -6.10 -4.93 5.85
C GLY A 400 -7.21 -5.36 4.87
N PHE A 401 -8.24 -4.52 4.73
CA PHE A 401 -9.24 -4.58 3.67
C PHE A 401 -9.43 -3.16 3.11
N PHE A 402 -9.33 -3.00 1.80
CA PHE A 402 -9.21 -1.68 1.16
C PHE A 402 -10.08 -1.60 -0.10
N PRO A 403 -11.41 -1.53 0.05
CA PRO A 403 -12.31 -1.42 -1.09
C PRO A 403 -12.10 -0.10 -1.84
N VAL A 404 -12.06 -0.21 -3.16
CA VAL A 404 -12.03 0.94 -4.07
C VAL A 404 -13.46 1.33 -4.39
N ILE A 405 -13.83 2.57 -4.05
CA ILE A 405 -15.18 3.12 -4.27
C ILE A 405 -15.12 4.34 -5.19
N PRO A 406 -16.24 4.70 -5.83
CA PRO A 406 -16.32 5.95 -6.59
C PRO A 406 -15.92 7.16 -5.73
N ARG A 407 -15.29 8.14 -6.34
CA ARG A 407 -14.80 9.35 -5.67
C ARG A 407 -15.92 10.39 -5.57
N SER A 408 -16.95 10.08 -4.77
CA SER A 408 -18.07 10.99 -4.47
C SER A 408 -18.52 10.87 -3.03
N GLY A 409 -19.15 11.93 -2.51
CA GLY A 409 -19.68 11.93 -1.13
C GLY A 409 -20.79 10.92 -0.93
N GLU A 410 -21.63 10.72 -1.94
CA GLU A 410 -22.71 9.71 -1.92
C GLU A 410 -22.15 8.30 -1.80
N ALA A 411 -21.11 7.97 -2.57
CA ALA A 411 -20.46 6.67 -2.50
C ALA A 411 -19.84 6.42 -1.11
N VAL A 412 -19.31 7.47 -0.48
CA VAL A 412 -18.82 7.37 0.91
C VAL A 412 -19.94 7.03 1.87
N PHE A 413 -21.09 7.71 1.79
CA PHE A 413 -22.24 7.44 2.66
C PHE A 413 -22.81 6.05 2.43
N GLU A 414 -22.92 5.62 1.17
CA GLU A 414 -23.37 4.28 0.85
C GLU A 414 -22.44 3.22 1.42
N ALA A 415 -21.13 3.37 1.22
CA ALA A 415 -20.13 2.44 1.75
C ALA A 415 -20.10 2.42 3.28
N GLN A 416 -20.23 3.58 3.95
CA GLN A 416 -20.35 3.65 5.41
C GLN A 416 -21.58 2.90 5.93
N ARG A 417 -22.73 3.02 5.25
CA ARG A 417 -23.96 2.31 5.61
C ARG A 417 -23.79 0.81 5.39
N VAL A 418 -23.44 0.39 4.18
CA VAL A 418 -23.40 -1.03 3.76
C VAL A 418 -22.33 -1.79 4.54
N LEU A 419 -21.10 -1.31 4.51
CA LEU A 419 -19.98 -1.99 5.17
C LEU A 419 -20.04 -1.84 6.69
N GLY A 420 -20.58 -0.71 7.18
CA GLY A 420 -20.85 -0.48 8.59
C GLY A 420 -21.87 -1.46 9.15
N ASP A 421 -22.95 -1.77 8.42
CA ASP A 421 -23.97 -2.74 8.86
C ASP A 421 -23.39 -4.16 8.95
N VAL A 422 -22.59 -4.58 7.96
CA VAL A 422 -21.87 -5.86 8.03
C VAL A 422 -20.96 -5.90 9.26
N ASN A 423 -20.21 -4.84 9.50
CA ASN A 423 -19.30 -4.80 10.64
C ASN A 423 -20.01 -4.86 12.00
N ARG A 424 -21.21 -4.28 12.12
CA ARG A 424 -22.01 -4.31 13.36
C ARG A 424 -22.57 -5.70 13.68
N ASP A 425 -22.59 -6.63 12.74
CA ASP A 425 -22.95 -8.02 12.99
C ASP A 425 -21.81 -8.80 13.71
N TYR A 426 -20.63 -8.20 13.84
CA TYR A 426 -19.47 -8.81 14.50
C TYR A 426 -19.00 -7.94 15.69
N PRO A 427 -18.76 -8.52 16.87
CA PRO A 427 -18.32 -7.79 18.06
C PRO A 427 -16.80 -7.46 18.01
N ILE A 428 -16.38 -6.78 16.97
CA ILE A 428 -14.99 -6.36 16.79
C ILE A 428 -14.91 -4.84 16.65
N PRO A 429 -13.82 -4.19 17.12
CA PRO A 429 -13.60 -2.77 16.87
C PRO A 429 -13.57 -2.47 15.38
N SER A 430 -14.19 -1.37 14.97
CA SER A 430 -14.29 -0.99 13.56
C SER A 430 -13.98 0.49 13.36
N TYR A 431 -13.37 0.77 12.22
CA TYR A 431 -13.23 2.13 11.70
C TYR A 431 -14.41 2.59 10.83
N PHE A 432 -15.33 1.67 10.44
CA PHE A 432 -16.50 2.01 9.68
C PHE A 432 -17.62 2.51 10.61
N ASN A 433 -17.67 3.82 10.80
CA ASN A 433 -18.75 4.49 11.51
C ASN A 433 -19.10 5.81 10.83
N ALA A 434 -20.16 6.46 11.28
CA ALA A 434 -20.70 7.65 10.65
C ALA A 434 -19.79 8.88 10.66
N ILE A 435 -18.73 8.89 11.46
CA ILE A 435 -17.79 10.01 11.61
C ILE A 435 -16.42 9.73 11.04
N THR A 436 -16.13 8.49 10.65
CA THR A 436 -14.83 8.11 10.11
C THR A 436 -14.91 8.08 8.59
N VAL A 437 -14.09 8.87 7.95
CA VAL A 437 -13.87 8.85 6.49
C VAL A 437 -12.40 8.55 6.23
N PRO A 438 -11.93 7.32 6.49
CA PRO A 438 -10.56 6.95 6.20
C PRO A 438 -10.41 6.75 4.70
N LEU A 439 -10.40 7.85 3.96
CA LEU A 439 -10.27 7.88 2.52
C LEU A 439 -8.85 8.22 2.14
N TYR A 440 -8.33 7.42 1.21
CA TYR A 440 -7.12 7.75 0.48
C TYR A 440 -7.47 7.88 -0.99
N TRP A 441 -6.90 8.88 -1.64
CA TRP A 441 -6.98 8.98 -3.08
C TRP A 441 -5.95 8.05 -3.68
N HIS A 442 -6.44 7.09 -4.44
CA HIS A 442 -5.59 6.23 -5.22
C HIS A 442 -5.97 6.39 -6.68
N THR A 443 -5.07 6.94 -7.47
CA THR A 443 -5.35 7.30 -8.86
C THR A 443 -6.55 8.26 -8.92
N PHE A 444 -7.68 7.86 -9.48
CA PHE A 444 -8.92 8.64 -9.60
C PHE A 444 -10.09 8.02 -8.82
N ALA A 445 -9.83 7.33 -7.74
CA ALA A 445 -10.84 6.68 -6.92
C ALA A 445 -10.58 6.94 -5.45
N PHE A 446 -11.59 6.73 -4.61
CA PHE A 446 -11.39 6.62 -3.19
C PHE A 446 -11.07 5.18 -2.80
N GLN A 447 -10.15 5.06 -1.87
CA GLN A 447 -9.84 3.83 -1.18
C GLN A 447 -10.25 3.99 0.27
N MET A 448 -11.19 3.18 0.72
CA MET A 448 -11.52 3.12 2.14
C MET A 448 -10.54 2.20 2.86
N VAL A 449 -10.36 2.43 4.16
CA VAL A 449 -9.49 1.60 5.00
C VAL A 449 -10.33 0.92 6.07
N PHE A 450 -10.29 -0.40 6.08
CA PHE A 450 -10.79 -1.24 7.15
C PHE A 450 -9.64 -2.07 7.69
N ALA A 451 -9.33 -1.92 8.97
CA ALA A 451 -8.17 -2.55 9.58
C ALA A 451 -8.54 -3.11 10.97
N PRO A 452 -9.40 -4.16 11.04
CA PRO A 452 -9.77 -4.77 12.30
C PRO A 452 -8.53 -5.32 13.00
N PRO A 453 -8.39 -5.05 14.32
CA PRO A 453 -7.25 -5.52 15.08
C PRO A 453 -7.28 -7.04 15.23
N ILE A 454 -6.11 -7.66 15.19
CA ILE A 454 -5.90 -9.06 15.57
C ILE A 454 -5.18 -9.13 16.92
N THR A 455 -5.24 -10.28 17.55
CA THR A 455 -4.55 -10.55 18.81
C THR A 455 -3.95 -11.96 18.76
N ARG A 456 -2.62 -12.07 18.83
CA ARG A 456 -1.92 -13.37 18.68
C ARG A 456 -2.37 -14.41 19.69
N ASP A 457 -2.69 -13.97 20.91
CA ASP A 457 -3.03 -14.86 22.02
C ASP A 457 -4.53 -15.15 22.14
N ASP A 458 -5.34 -14.69 21.16
CA ASP A 458 -6.78 -14.92 21.13
C ASP A 458 -7.25 -15.47 19.78
N PRO A 459 -7.15 -16.80 19.56
CA PRO A 459 -7.61 -17.45 18.33
C PRO A 459 -9.12 -17.29 18.08
N ALA A 460 -9.93 -17.16 19.15
CA ALA A 460 -11.39 -16.99 19.01
C ALA A 460 -11.69 -15.61 18.42
N HIS A 461 -11.04 -14.55 18.93
CA HIS A 461 -11.13 -13.21 18.35
C HIS A 461 -10.65 -13.19 16.89
N ASN A 462 -9.50 -13.80 16.59
CA ASN A 462 -8.96 -13.84 15.23
C ASN A 462 -9.90 -14.57 14.25
N LYS A 463 -10.60 -15.61 14.70
CA LYS A 463 -11.64 -16.28 13.90
C LYS A 463 -12.82 -15.36 13.59
N LEU A 464 -13.24 -14.53 14.55
CA LEU A 464 -14.28 -13.49 14.31
C LEU A 464 -13.79 -12.45 13.31
N VAL A 465 -12.55 -11.95 13.46
CA VAL A 465 -11.94 -11.01 12.50
C VAL A 465 -11.87 -11.62 11.11
N HIS A 466 -11.46 -12.88 11.00
CA HIS A 466 -11.43 -13.60 9.73
C HIS A 466 -12.82 -13.68 9.07
N ALA A 467 -13.83 -14.07 9.84
CA ALA A 467 -15.22 -14.16 9.35
C ALA A 467 -15.76 -12.79 8.92
N ALA A 468 -15.52 -11.74 9.72
CA ALA A 468 -15.92 -10.38 9.39
C ALA A 468 -15.24 -9.87 8.12
N THR A 469 -13.92 -10.07 7.99
CA THR A 469 -13.16 -9.67 6.80
C THR A 469 -13.65 -10.41 5.56
N THR A 470 -13.93 -11.70 5.67
CA THR A 470 -14.51 -12.49 4.58
C THR A 470 -15.86 -11.92 4.15
N ARG A 471 -16.77 -11.70 5.09
CA ARG A 471 -18.12 -11.22 4.77
C ARG A 471 -18.11 -9.80 4.20
N ILE A 472 -17.33 -8.89 4.79
CA ILE A 472 -17.26 -7.49 4.32
C ILE A 472 -16.67 -7.41 2.90
N THR A 473 -15.67 -8.24 2.58
CA THR A 473 -15.10 -8.32 1.22
C THR A 473 -16.12 -8.82 0.21
N GLN A 474 -16.93 -9.83 0.56
CA GLN A 474 -18.01 -10.33 -0.30
C GLN A 474 -19.07 -9.26 -0.56
N VAL A 475 -19.57 -8.60 0.49
CA VAL A 475 -20.57 -7.54 0.37
C VAL A 475 -20.05 -6.35 -0.44
N ALA A 476 -18.80 -5.96 -0.25
CA ALA A 476 -18.19 -4.90 -1.06
C ALA A 476 -18.17 -5.30 -2.55
N ALA A 477 -17.79 -6.53 -2.86
CA ALA A 477 -17.79 -7.04 -4.23
C ALA A 477 -19.21 -7.10 -4.85
N GLU A 478 -20.24 -7.47 -4.07
CA GLU A 478 -21.65 -7.43 -4.48
C GLU A 478 -22.12 -6.02 -4.87
N HIS A 479 -21.49 -4.97 -4.30
CA HIS A 479 -21.72 -3.56 -4.63
C HIS A 479 -20.76 -3.00 -5.68
N GLY A 480 -19.92 -3.85 -6.29
CA GLY A 480 -18.93 -3.44 -7.29
C GLY A 480 -17.68 -2.76 -6.70
N TRP A 481 -17.46 -2.87 -5.39
CA TRP A 481 -16.29 -2.31 -4.72
C TRP A 481 -15.23 -3.39 -4.49
N GLY A 482 -14.29 -3.48 -5.42
CA GLY A 482 -13.20 -4.46 -5.34
C GLY A 482 -12.15 -4.08 -4.31
N ASP A 483 -11.63 -5.07 -3.58
CA ASP A 483 -10.37 -4.90 -2.85
C ASP A 483 -9.20 -4.86 -3.84
N TYR A 484 -8.30 -3.92 -3.68
CA TYR A 484 -7.15 -3.81 -4.58
C TYR A 484 -5.89 -4.47 -4.02
N ARG A 485 -5.89 -4.84 -2.74
CA ARG A 485 -4.72 -5.39 -2.05
C ARG A 485 -5.14 -6.24 -0.85
N ALA A 486 -4.87 -7.54 -0.90
CA ALA A 486 -5.30 -8.50 0.11
C ALA A 486 -4.12 -9.31 0.68
N ALA A 487 -4.22 -9.70 1.96
CA ALA A 487 -3.31 -10.66 2.56
C ALA A 487 -3.41 -12.04 1.86
N PRO A 488 -2.34 -12.87 1.85
CA PRO A 488 -2.30 -14.13 1.10
C PRO A 488 -3.49 -15.04 1.31
N ILE A 489 -4.03 -15.10 2.53
CA ILE A 489 -5.17 -15.95 2.88
C ILE A 489 -6.48 -15.51 2.20
N TYR A 490 -6.60 -14.24 1.79
CA TYR A 490 -7.79 -13.67 1.15
C TYR A 490 -7.64 -13.51 -0.37
N GLN A 491 -6.45 -13.69 -0.95
CA GLN A 491 -6.19 -13.36 -2.36
C GLN A 491 -7.04 -14.17 -3.33
N ASP A 492 -7.28 -15.46 -3.07
CA ASP A 492 -8.15 -16.27 -3.92
C ASP A 492 -9.60 -15.81 -3.88
N MET A 493 -10.12 -15.44 -2.70
CA MET A 493 -11.47 -14.91 -2.55
C MET A 493 -11.63 -13.58 -3.30
N VAL A 494 -10.67 -12.67 -3.13
CA VAL A 494 -10.66 -11.38 -3.84
C VAL A 494 -10.56 -11.61 -5.36
N ALA A 495 -9.65 -12.45 -5.84
CA ALA A 495 -9.50 -12.74 -7.26
C ALA A 495 -10.78 -13.38 -7.85
N ASN A 496 -11.50 -14.19 -7.08
CA ASN A 496 -12.77 -14.79 -7.51
C ASN A 496 -13.90 -13.76 -7.66
N ALA A 497 -13.84 -12.62 -6.96
CA ALA A 497 -14.82 -11.55 -7.12
C ALA A 497 -14.74 -10.87 -8.50
N TYR A 498 -13.56 -10.89 -9.16
CA TYR A 498 -13.36 -10.34 -10.51
C TYR A 498 -13.82 -11.33 -11.59
N SER A 499 -15.13 -11.63 -11.60
CA SER A 499 -15.74 -12.74 -12.34
C SER A 499 -16.26 -12.39 -13.74
N PHE A 500 -16.09 -11.16 -14.23
CA PHE A 500 -16.56 -10.75 -15.54
C PHE A 500 -16.10 -11.71 -16.65
N GLY A 501 -17.04 -12.07 -17.57
CA GLY A 501 -16.76 -12.99 -18.69
C GLY A 501 -16.29 -14.37 -18.22
N ASP A 502 -16.89 -14.90 -17.15
CA ASP A 502 -16.50 -16.19 -16.54
C ASP A 502 -15.01 -16.19 -16.14
N HIS A 503 -14.60 -15.19 -15.34
CA HIS A 503 -13.21 -15.00 -14.89
C HIS A 503 -12.18 -14.83 -16.04
N ALA A 504 -12.54 -14.18 -17.13
CA ALA A 504 -11.68 -14.03 -18.31
C ALA A 504 -10.31 -13.41 -17.97
N LEU A 505 -10.26 -12.42 -17.05
CA LEU A 505 -9.00 -11.82 -16.61
C LEU A 505 -8.09 -12.85 -15.91
N ARG A 506 -8.64 -13.67 -15.02
CA ARG A 506 -7.89 -14.72 -14.34
C ARG A 506 -7.37 -15.76 -15.33
N ARG A 507 -8.21 -16.26 -16.24
CA ARG A 507 -7.80 -17.21 -17.28
C ARG A 507 -6.68 -16.66 -18.16
N PHE A 508 -6.74 -15.36 -18.52
CA PHE A 508 -5.66 -14.69 -19.26
C PHE A 508 -4.35 -14.70 -18.45
N HIS A 509 -4.38 -14.29 -17.19
CA HIS A 509 -3.20 -14.31 -16.33
C HIS A 509 -2.63 -15.72 -16.14
N GLU A 510 -3.47 -16.73 -15.96
CA GLU A 510 -3.05 -18.11 -15.79
C GLU A 510 -2.44 -18.68 -17.09
N THR A 511 -2.99 -18.33 -18.26
CA THR A 511 -2.40 -18.69 -19.56
C THR A 511 -1.01 -18.08 -19.73
N MET A 512 -0.87 -16.79 -19.42
CA MET A 512 0.42 -16.11 -19.43
C MET A 512 1.40 -16.75 -18.45
N LYS A 513 0.92 -17.06 -17.22
CA LYS A 513 1.74 -17.72 -16.18
C LYS A 513 2.29 -19.06 -16.66
N ASP A 514 1.47 -19.91 -17.24
CA ASP A 514 1.89 -21.22 -17.73
C ASP A 514 2.89 -21.11 -18.90
N ALA A 515 2.75 -20.08 -19.74
CA ALA A 515 3.66 -19.84 -20.85
C ALA A 515 5.04 -19.35 -20.41
N VAL A 516 5.11 -18.43 -19.43
CA VAL A 516 6.38 -17.81 -19.02
C VAL A 516 7.03 -18.45 -17.80
N ASP A 517 6.29 -19.25 -17.03
CA ASP A 517 6.76 -20.01 -15.86
C ASP A 517 6.20 -21.44 -15.87
N PRO A 518 6.62 -22.28 -16.83
CA PRO A 518 6.04 -23.62 -17.02
C PRO A 518 6.25 -24.55 -15.83
N ASN A 519 7.29 -24.33 -15.02
CA ASN A 519 7.51 -25.06 -13.79
C ASN A 519 6.76 -24.48 -12.58
N GLY A 520 6.11 -23.31 -12.73
CA GLY A 520 5.34 -22.64 -11.68
C GLY A 520 6.16 -22.34 -10.44
N ILE A 521 7.40 -21.87 -10.60
CA ILE A 521 8.30 -21.62 -9.48
C ILE A 521 8.16 -20.22 -8.86
N LEU A 522 7.71 -19.22 -9.62
CA LEU A 522 7.66 -17.84 -9.12
C LEU A 522 6.35 -17.55 -8.41
N ALA A 523 6.40 -17.38 -7.11
CA ALA A 523 5.34 -16.94 -6.20
C ALA A 523 3.93 -17.49 -6.56
N PRO A 524 3.76 -18.83 -6.65
CA PRO A 524 2.47 -19.42 -7.05
C PRO A 524 1.37 -18.96 -6.09
N GLY A 525 0.21 -18.55 -6.65
CA GLY A 525 -0.94 -18.05 -5.91
C GLY A 525 -0.90 -16.55 -5.57
N ARG A 526 0.20 -15.86 -5.81
CA ARG A 526 0.27 -14.41 -5.61
C ARG A 526 -0.74 -13.71 -6.53
N GLY A 527 -1.56 -12.78 -5.95
CA GLY A 527 -2.64 -12.12 -6.68
C GLY A 527 -3.74 -13.06 -7.18
N GLY A 528 -3.87 -14.27 -6.62
CA GLY A 528 -4.81 -15.30 -7.08
C GLY A 528 -4.43 -15.95 -8.41
N VAL A 529 -3.19 -15.76 -8.90
CA VAL A 529 -2.70 -16.36 -10.15
C VAL A 529 -1.94 -17.65 -9.86
N TRP A 530 -2.54 -18.76 -10.25
CA TRP A 530 -2.00 -20.10 -10.00
C TRP A 530 -1.41 -20.72 -11.26
N PRO A 531 -0.16 -21.22 -11.23
CA PRO A 531 0.38 -22.03 -12.31
C PRO A 531 -0.30 -23.40 -12.36
N LYS A 532 -0.31 -24.02 -13.54
CA LYS A 532 -1.04 -25.28 -13.82
C LYS A 532 -0.83 -26.37 -12.75
N ARG A 533 0.41 -26.55 -12.26
CA ARG A 533 0.72 -27.61 -11.28
C ARG A 533 0.09 -27.40 -9.90
N PHE A 534 -0.35 -26.21 -9.57
CA PHE A 534 -0.99 -25.86 -8.29
C PHE A 534 -2.49 -25.61 -8.40
N ARG A 535 -3.05 -25.62 -9.61
CA ARG A 535 -4.50 -25.50 -9.77
C ARG A 535 -5.17 -26.78 -9.30
N LYS A 536 -6.23 -26.63 -8.49
CA LYS A 536 -7.09 -27.77 -8.17
C LYS A 536 -7.82 -28.18 -9.44
N ALA A 537 -7.87 -29.48 -9.70
CA ALA A 537 -8.61 -30.07 -10.81
C ALA A 537 -10.11 -29.82 -10.67
#